data_5d5c78cde93a92e323ef7cc3ab34d5dc
#
_entry.id   5d5c78cde93a92e323ef7cc3ab34d5dc
#
_cell.length_a   1.000
_cell.length_b   1.000
_cell.length_c   1.000
_cell.angle_alpha   90.00
_cell.angle_beta   90.00
_cell.angle_gamma   90.00
#
_symmetry.space_group_name_H-M   'P 1'
#
loop_
_entity.id
_entity.type
_entity.pdbx_description
1 polymer ?
#
loop_
_entity_poly.entity_id
_entity_poly.type
_entity_poly.pdbx_seq_one_letter_code
_entity_poly.pdbx_strand_id
1 'polypeptide(L)'
;LFDINRKGFASVETHAQPIVSTEFECLPSVLLNQFYAKPIEVLPVSHDQLLAVLSNNAHYRERFGLTQLPVHFPALPRAFSQSLFPKLGVVSWKDVVGMQTIPDALLNTADYSPVLECWLNAISDRMALTLHAYRCSSNTPKLYLFPNQDFRERSEYRLSVSHGEIQGVNCYCSRRDYHEEYLEEIKAWWSSLEPFETSPNLTHIFVDIAWCKARRAYVIIDVNPNLYLLDQEVERRCV
;
A
#
# COMPACT_ATOMS: atom_id res chain seq x y z
N LEU A 1 3.94 5.24 13.07
CA LEU A 1 3.05 4.24 12.42
C LEU A 1 1.61 4.66 12.69
N PHE A 2 0.91 5.03 11.65
CA PHE A 2 -0.52 5.29 11.77
C PHE A 2 -1.21 3.96 12.10
N ASP A 3 -1.83 3.89 13.26
CA ASP A 3 -2.54 2.68 13.67
C ASP A 3 -4.02 2.79 13.26
N ILE A 4 -4.31 2.34 12.06
CA ILE A 4 -5.68 2.32 11.52
C ILE A 4 -6.61 1.51 12.44
N ASN A 5 -6.08 0.53 13.18
CA ASN A 5 -6.86 -0.27 14.12
C ASN A 5 -7.35 0.56 15.32
N ARG A 6 -6.60 1.59 15.75
CA ARG A 6 -7.02 2.47 16.85
C ARG A 6 -8.15 3.40 16.48
N LYS A 7 -8.20 3.87 15.23
CA LYS A 7 -9.24 4.78 14.76
C LYS A 7 -10.49 4.05 14.27
N GLY A 8 -10.33 2.81 13.84
CA GLY A 8 -11.43 1.94 13.47
C GLY A 8 -12.18 2.36 12.19
N PHE A 9 -13.36 1.80 12.01
CA PHE A 9 -14.16 1.96 10.80
C PHE A 9 -14.63 3.40 10.55
N ALA A 10 -14.99 4.16 11.60
CA ALA A 10 -15.48 5.53 11.43
C ALA A 10 -14.43 6.44 10.76
N SER A 11 -13.16 6.32 11.14
CA SER A 11 -12.09 7.08 10.49
C SER A 11 -11.88 6.65 9.04
N VAL A 12 -11.95 5.34 8.76
CA VAL A 12 -11.83 4.82 7.38
C VAL A 12 -12.99 5.31 6.51
N GLU A 13 -14.22 5.30 7.03
CA GLU A 13 -15.40 5.80 6.34
C GLU A 13 -15.27 7.29 6.01
N THR A 14 -14.79 8.10 6.96
CA THR A 14 -14.54 9.54 6.77
C THR A 14 -13.46 9.81 5.72
N HIS A 15 -12.41 8.99 5.68
CA HIS A 15 -11.25 9.18 4.81
C HIS A 15 -11.16 8.16 3.66
N ALA A 16 -12.28 7.56 3.28
CA ALA A 16 -12.29 6.54 2.24
C ALA A 16 -11.66 7.04 0.93
N GLN A 17 -12.00 8.24 0.49
CA GLN A 17 -11.48 8.81 -0.75
C GLN A 17 -9.97 9.10 -0.68
N PRO A 18 -9.40 9.75 0.36
CA PRO A 18 -7.96 9.83 0.54
C PRO A 18 -7.25 8.48 0.53
N ILE A 19 -7.82 7.44 1.16
CA ILE A 19 -7.22 6.10 1.17
C ILE A 19 -7.12 5.55 -0.25
N VAL A 20 -8.21 5.50 -1.00
CA VAL A 20 -8.21 4.93 -2.35
C VAL A 20 -7.41 5.76 -3.35
N SER A 21 -7.25 7.08 -3.10
CA SER A 21 -6.43 7.96 -3.94
C SER A 21 -4.93 7.68 -3.84
N THR A 22 -4.46 6.94 -2.84
CA THR A 22 -3.06 6.49 -2.77
C THR A 22 -2.80 5.18 -3.52
N GLU A 23 -3.81 4.61 -4.17
CA GLU A 23 -3.61 3.48 -5.09
C GLU A 23 -2.69 3.86 -6.25
N PHE A 24 -1.83 2.95 -6.67
CA PHE A 24 -0.74 3.20 -7.62
C PHE A 24 -1.18 4.02 -8.85
N GLU A 25 -2.24 3.62 -9.55
CA GLU A 25 -2.68 4.32 -10.76
C GLU A 25 -3.40 5.66 -10.50
N CYS A 26 -3.75 5.95 -9.24
CA CYS A 26 -4.35 7.21 -8.84
C CYS A 26 -3.31 8.30 -8.50
N LEU A 27 -2.04 7.91 -8.41
CA LEU A 27 -0.97 8.83 -8.04
C LEU A 27 -0.59 9.77 -9.19
N PRO A 28 -0.14 11.00 -8.89
CA PRO A 28 0.41 11.91 -9.88
C PRO A 28 1.59 11.28 -10.64
N SER A 29 1.72 11.61 -11.91
CA SER A 29 2.80 11.09 -12.78
C SER A 29 4.19 11.34 -12.22
N VAL A 30 4.42 12.46 -11.55
CA VAL A 30 5.67 12.78 -10.86
C VAL A 30 6.05 11.72 -9.85
N LEU A 31 5.10 11.27 -9.01
CA LEU A 31 5.34 10.20 -8.05
C LEU A 31 5.48 8.84 -8.75
N LEU A 32 4.62 8.55 -9.74
CA LEU A 32 4.68 7.30 -10.49
C LEU A 32 6.03 7.08 -11.18
N ASN A 33 6.65 8.15 -11.70
CA ASN A 33 7.96 8.09 -12.34
C ASN A 33 9.09 7.76 -11.36
N GLN A 34 8.88 7.98 -10.07
CA GLN A 34 9.85 7.67 -9.01
C GLN A 34 9.66 6.27 -8.41
N PHE A 35 8.61 5.55 -8.77
CA PHE A 35 8.47 4.17 -8.28
C PHE A 35 9.62 3.29 -8.75
N TYR A 36 10.01 2.35 -7.88
CA TYR A 36 11.10 1.40 -8.15
C TYR A 36 10.86 0.55 -9.41
N ALA A 37 9.60 0.24 -9.70
CA ALA A 37 9.16 -0.48 -10.88
C ALA A 37 7.71 -0.15 -11.21
N LYS A 38 7.32 -0.41 -12.45
CA LYS A 38 5.91 -0.54 -12.83
C LYS A 38 5.43 -1.95 -12.49
N PRO A 39 4.15 -2.15 -12.19
CA PRO A 39 3.61 -3.50 -12.05
C PRO A 39 3.77 -4.25 -13.38
N ILE A 40 4.10 -5.53 -13.28
CA ILE A 40 4.22 -6.43 -14.44
C ILE A 40 2.84 -6.79 -14.96
N GLU A 41 1.88 -6.93 -14.04
CA GLU A 41 0.50 -7.26 -14.34
C GLU A 41 -0.42 -6.42 -13.45
N VAL A 42 -1.57 -6.02 -13.99
CA VAL A 42 -2.62 -5.29 -13.27
C VAL A 42 -3.95 -5.96 -13.58
N LEU A 43 -4.61 -6.46 -12.54
CA LEU A 43 -5.86 -7.18 -12.66
C LEU A 43 -6.99 -6.38 -12.00
N PRO A 44 -8.11 -6.17 -12.68
CA PRO A 44 -9.28 -5.58 -12.06
C PRO A 44 -9.87 -6.56 -11.04
N VAL A 45 -10.32 -6.03 -9.90
CA VAL A 45 -11.02 -6.80 -8.88
C VAL A 45 -12.46 -6.32 -8.84
N SER A 46 -13.41 -7.23 -9.00
CA SER A 46 -14.84 -6.89 -8.96
C SER A 46 -15.30 -6.60 -7.53
N HIS A 47 -16.49 -5.98 -7.39
CA HIS A 47 -17.12 -5.79 -6.08
C HIS A 47 -17.36 -7.11 -5.36
N ASP A 48 -17.77 -8.16 -6.07
CA ASP A 48 -18.00 -9.48 -5.49
C ASP A 48 -16.71 -10.11 -4.98
N GLN A 49 -15.61 -9.97 -5.74
CA GLN A 49 -14.28 -10.42 -5.30
C GLN A 49 -13.79 -9.62 -4.09
N LEU A 50 -13.97 -8.30 -4.07
CA LEU A 50 -13.64 -7.48 -2.90
C LEU A 50 -14.44 -7.93 -1.67
N LEU A 51 -15.73 -8.19 -1.84
CA LEU A 51 -16.58 -8.68 -0.76
C LEU A 51 -16.15 -10.07 -0.29
N ALA A 52 -15.77 -10.96 -1.20
CA ALA A 52 -15.20 -12.26 -0.87
C ALA A 52 -13.92 -12.12 -0.05
N VAL A 53 -12.99 -11.25 -0.46
CA VAL A 53 -11.77 -10.96 0.30
C VAL A 53 -12.10 -10.45 1.70
N LEU A 54 -12.96 -9.44 1.83
CA LEU A 54 -13.37 -8.87 3.11
C LEU A 54 -14.06 -9.90 4.01
N SER A 55 -14.85 -10.81 3.43
CA SER A 55 -15.52 -11.87 4.16
C SER A 55 -14.57 -12.91 4.77
N ASN A 56 -13.30 -12.92 4.40
CA ASN A 56 -12.31 -13.81 5.00
C ASN A 56 -11.71 -13.28 6.31
N ASN A 57 -12.03 -12.03 6.70
CA ASN A 57 -11.73 -11.54 8.03
C ASN A 57 -12.91 -11.80 9.00
N ALA A 58 -12.67 -12.46 10.14
CA ALA A 58 -13.71 -12.85 11.07
C ALA A 58 -14.43 -11.65 11.71
N HIS A 59 -13.68 -10.65 12.17
CA HIS A 59 -14.24 -9.44 12.80
C HIS A 59 -15.05 -8.61 11.79
N TYR A 60 -14.60 -8.58 10.54
CA TYR A 60 -15.34 -7.91 9.47
C TYR A 60 -16.66 -8.60 9.17
N ARG A 61 -16.67 -9.95 9.10
CA ARG A 61 -17.90 -10.74 8.92
C ARG A 61 -18.90 -10.50 10.01
N GLU A 62 -18.44 -10.57 11.25
CA GLU A 62 -19.32 -10.35 12.42
C GLU A 62 -19.95 -8.95 12.37
N ARG A 63 -19.14 -7.92 12.13
CA ARG A 63 -19.62 -6.54 12.09
C ARG A 63 -20.64 -6.27 11.01
N PHE A 64 -20.48 -6.86 9.82
CA PHE A 64 -21.32 -6.58 8.66
C PHE A 64 -22.31 -7.70 8.31
N GLY A 65 -22.44 -8.70 9.16
CA GLY A 65 -23.38 -9.80 8.97
C GLY A 65 -23.11 -10.63 7.71
N LEU A 66 -21.84 -10.81 7.34
CA LEU A 66 -21.46 -11.52 6.14
C LEU A 66 -21.24 -13.02 6.40
N THR A 67 -21.46 -13.83 5.38
CA THR A 67 -20.95 -15.22 5.34
C THR A 67 -19.59 -15.25 4.66
N GLN A 68 -18.74 -16.19 5.03
CA GLN A 68 -17.46 -16.38 4.37
C GLN A 68 -17.67 -16.84 2.93
N LEU A 69 -17.00 -16.16 2.00
CA LEU A 69 -17.05 -16.47 0.58
C LEU A 69 -15.65 -16.89 0.12
N PRO A 70 -15.54 -17.86 -0.79
CA PRO A 70 -14.26 -18.21 -1.38
C PRO A 70 -13.76 -17.07 -2.29
N VAL A 71 -12.46 -16.82 -2.24
CA VAL A 71 -11.80 -15.91 -3.19
C VAL A 71 -11.31 -16.72 -4.38
N HIS A 72 -11.70 -16.32 -5.58
CA HIS A 72 -11.25 -16.94 -6.81
C HIS A 72 -10.72 -15.90 -7.79
N PHE A 73 -9.58 -16.21 -8.39
CA PHE A 73 -9.00 -15.48 -9.50
C PHE A 73 -8.95 -16.35 -10.75
N PRO A 74 -9.07 -15.74 -11.94
CA PRO A 74 -8.82 -16.47 -13.18
C PRO A 74 -7.38 -17.00 -13.19
N ALA A 75 -7.14 -18.07 -13.94
CA ALA A 75 -5.80 -18.61 -14.11
C ALA A 75 -4.82 -17.51 -14.58
N LEU A 76 -3.73 -17.36 -13.86
CA LEU A 76 -2.67 -16.41 -14.12
C LEU A 76 -1.42 -17.16 -14.52
N PRO A 77 -1.20 -17.38 -15.83
CA PRO A 77 -0.02 -18.09 -16.31
C PRO A 77 1.25 -17.43 -15.78
N ARG A 78 2.09 -18.20 -15.13
CA ARG A 78 3.36 -17.73 -14.61
C ARG A 78 4.34 -17.52 -15.77
N ALA A 79 4.21 -16.41 -16.47
CA ALA A 79 5.17 -15.99 -17.48
C ALA A 79 6.50 -15.46 -16.89
N PHE A 80 6.64 -15.49 -15.56
CA PHE A 80 7.68 -14.73 -14.86
C PHE A 80 8.65 -15.65 -14.13
N SER A 81 9.91 -15.56 -14.49
CA SER A 81 11.05 -16.17 -13.76
C SER A 81 11.42 -15.40 -12.49
N GLN A 82 10.71 -14.32 -12.17
CA GLN A 82 11.00 -13.43 -11.03
C GLN A 82 9.97 -13.63 -9.93
N SER A 83 10.43 -13.52 -8.67
CA SER A 83 9.51 -13.41 -7.54
C SER A 83 8.67 -12.16 -7.65
N LEU A 84 7.38 -12.27 -7.35
CA LEU A 84 6.42 -11.18 -7.42
C LEU A 84 6.11 -10.65 -6.03
N PHE A 85 5.79 -9.36 -5.97
CA PHE A 85 5.29 -8.68 -4.79
C PHE A 85 3.86 -8.18 -5.07
N PRO A 86 2.82 -8.90 -4.64
CA PRO A 86 1.44 -8.49 -4.89
C PRO A 86 0.98 -7.39 -3.95
N LYS A 87 0.16 -6.49 -4.50
CA LYS A 87 -0.60 -5.47 -3.77
C LYS A 87 -2.05 -5.48 -4.22
N LEU A 88 -2.98 -5.46 -3.28
CA LEU A 88 -4.41 -5.28 -3.57
C LEU A 88 -4.80 -3.84 -3.22
N GLY A 89 -4.98 -3.01 -4.24
CA GLY A 89 -5.13 -1.58 -4.06
C GLY A 89 -3.93 -1.01 -3.31
N VAL A 90 -4.19 -0.38 -2.18
CA VAL A 90 -3.18 0.21 -1.29
C VAL A 90 -2.60 -0.78 -0.26
N VAL A 91 -3.09 -2.02 -0.23
CA VAL A 91 -2.66 -3.04 0.76
C VAL A 91 -1.62 -3.96 0.15
N SER A 92 -0.51 -4.16 0.84
CA SER A 92 0.52 -5.10 0.41
C SER A 92 0.36 -6.46 1.08
N TRP A 93 0.87 -7.50 0.44
CA TRP A 93 0.77 -8.85 0.96
C TRP A 93 1.46 -9.07 2.32
N LYS A 94 2.43 -8.23 2.69
CA LYS A 94 3.06 -8.26 4.01
C LYS A 94 2.10 -7.88 5.15
N ASP A 95 0.92 -7.33 4.83
CA ASP A 95 -0.11 -6.97 5.80
C ASP A 95 -1.00 -8.15 6.20
N VAL A 96 -0.77 -9.34 5.65
CA VAL A 96 -1.53 -10.57 5.96
C VAL A 96 -0.95 -11.26 7.20
N VAL A 97 -1.83 -11.70 8.09
CA VAL A 97 -1.43 -12.42 9.31
C VAL A 97 -0.92 -13.82 8.97
N GLY A 98 0.27 -14.16 9.47
CA GLY A 98 0.80 -15.52 9.42
C GLY A 98 1.44 -15.95 8.10
N MET A 99 1.44 -15.10 7.07
CA MET A 99 2.15 -15.39 5.83
C MET A 99 3.63 -14.99 5.92
N GLN A 100 4.38 -15.64 6.77
CA GLN A 100 5.83 -15.46 6.79
C GLN A 100 6.52 -16.10 5.57
N THR A 101 5.88 -17.09 4.96
CA THR A 101 6.38 -17.75 3.73
C THR A 101 5.19 -18.28 2.92
N ILE A 102 5.18 -18.02 1.60
CA ILE A 102 4.32 -18.79 0.70
C ILE A 102 4.85 -20.21 0.69
N PRO A 103 3.99 -21.24 0.84
CA PRO A 103 4.44 -22.61 0.73
C PRO A 103 5.22 -22.83 -0.59
N ASP A 104 6.40 -23.44 -0.51
CA ASP A 104 7.27 -23.70 -1.69
C ASP A 104 6.53 -24.40 -2.82
N ALA A 105 5.57 -25.26 -2.47
CA ALA A 105 4.72 -25.95 -3.45
C ALA A 105 3.91 -24.95 -4.33
N LEU A 106 3.51 -23.80 -3.78
CA LEU A 106 2.77 -22.76 -4.51
C LEU A 106 3.72 -21.86 -5.33
N LEU A 107 4.97 -21.72 -4.91
CA LEU A 107 5.96 -20.90 -5.64
C LEU A 107 6.36 -21.53 -6.99
N ASN A 108 6.19 -22.83 -7.14
CA ASN A 108 6.60 -23.60 -8.32
C ASN A 108 5.45 -23.96 -9.26
N THR A 109 4.24 -23.46 -9.03
CA THR A 109 3.09 -23.71 -9.90
C THR A 109 3.17 -22.90 -11.19
N ALA A 110 2.66 -23.43 -12.28
CA ALA A 110 2.53 -22.72 -13.56
C ALA A 110 1.43 -21.63 -13.50
N ASP A 111 0.55 -21.70 -12.52
CA ASP A 111 -0.55 -20.77 -12.27
C ASP A 111 -0.30 -20.05 -10.93
N TYR A 112 -0.34 -18.73 -10.94
CA TYR A 112 -0.13 -17.89 -9.75
C TYR A 112 -1.43 -17.64 -8.95
N SER A 113 -2.60 -17.95 -9.50
CA SER A 113 -3.89 -17.70 -8.83
C SER A 113 -4.02 -18.41 -7.47
N PRO A 114 -3.56 -19.66 -7.25
CA PRO A 114 -3.63 -20.28 -5.92
C PRO A 114 -2.80 -19.58 -4.86
N VAL A 115 -1.70 -18.91 -5.25
CA VAL A 115 -0.88 -18.10 -4.33
C VAL A 115 -1.66 -16.89 -3.85
N LEU A 116 -2.34 -16.20 -4.77
CA LEU A 116 -3.17 -15.03 -4.45
C LEU A 116 -4.39 -15.42 -3.62
N GLU A 117 -5.05 -16.52 -3.96
CA GLU A 117 -6.18 -17.04 -3.20
C GLU A 117 -5.77 -17.42 -1.76
N CYS A 118 -4.63 -18.07 -1.60
CA CYS A 118 -4.07 -18.38 -0.27
C CYS A 118 -3.81 -17.10 0.53
N TRP A 119 -3.24 -16.09 -0.09
CA TRP A 119 -2.98 -14.80 0.53
C TRP A 119 -4.28 -14.11 0.96
N LEU A 120 -5.25 -14.00 0.06
CA LEU A 120 -6.48 -13.23 0.28
C LEU A 120 -7.54 -13.98 1.11
N ASN A 121 -7.32 -15.26 1.37
CA ASN A 121 -8.14 -16.02 2.33
C ASN A 121 -7.70 -15.85 3.81
N ALA A 122 -6.64 -15.06 4.10
CA ALA A 122 -6.10 -14.87 5.45
C ALA A 122 -5.81 -13.40 5.77
N ILE A 123 -6.74 -12.50 5.45
CA ILE A 123 -6.53 -11.05 5.63
C ILE A 123 -6.58 -10.64 7.10
N SER A 124 -5.70 -9.72 7.47
CA SER A 124 -5.66 -9.11 8.80
C SER A 124 -6.78 -8.08 9.00
N ASP A 125 -7.05 -7.70 10.25
CA ASP A 125 -8.00 -6.62 10.58
C ASP A 125 -7.58 -5.30 9.92
N ARG A 126 -6.28 -4.99 9.92
CA ARG A 126 -5.74 -3.81 9.24
C ARG A 126 -6.05 -3.82 7.74
N MET A 127 -5.85 -4.97 7.10
CA MET A 127 -6.15 -5.12 5.68
C MET A 127 -7.65 -4.96 5.41
N ALA A 128 -8.49 -5.60 6.22
CA ALA A 128 -9.94 -5.49 6.10
C ALA A 128 -10.42 -4.05 6.29
N LEU A 129 -9.90 -3.33 7.29
CA LEU A 129 -10.20 -1.92 7.51
C LEU A 129 -9.79 -1.04 6.31
N THR A 130 -8.59 -1.25 5.77
CA THR A 130 -8.11 -0.47 4.63
C THR A 130 -8.93 -0.76 3.37
N LEU A 131 -9.26 -2.03 3.11
CA LEU A 131 -10.09 -2.43 1.98
C LEU A 131 -11.56 -1.96 2.12
N HIS A 132 -12.03 -1.73 3.34
CA HIS A 132 -13.35 -1.14 3.58
C HIS A 132 -13.49 0.25 2.95
N ALA A 133 -12.41 1.01 2.82
CA ALA A 133 -12.42 2.31 2.13
C ALA A 133 -12.89 2.21 0.67
N TYR A 134 -12.52 1.14 -0.03
CA TYR A 134 -12.99 0.91 -1.41
C TYR A 134 -14.50 0.70 -1.45
N ARG A 135 -15.03 -0.04 -0.49
CA ARG A 135 -16.49 -0.24 -0.37
C ARG A 135 -17.21 1.08 -0.07
N CYS A 136 -16.68 1.92 0.82
CA CYS A 136 -17.27 3.21 1.18
C CYS A 136 -17.21 4.23 0.04
N SER A 137 -16.16 4.21 -0.76
CA SER A 137 -15.97 5.12 -1.89
C SER A 137 -16.64 4.62 -3.19
N SER A 138 -17.31 3.45 -3.17
CA SER A 138 -17.87 2.78 -4.34
C SER A 138 -16.83 2.49 -5.44
N ASN A 139 -15.55 2.37 -5.05
CA ASN A 139 -14.46 1.95 -5.90
C ASN A 139 -14.15 0.47 -5.71
N THR A 140 -13.41 -0.09 -6.63
CA THR A 140 -12.81 -1.42 -6.49
C THR A 140 -11.30 -1.32 -6.59
N PRO A 141 -10.54 -2.04 -5.75
CA PRO A 141 -9.09 -2.08 -5.86
C PRO A 141 -8.67 -2.82 -7.13
N LYS A 142 -7.46 -2.55 -7.59
CA LYS A 142 -6.79 -3.41 -8.57
C LYS A 142 -5.76 -4.28 -7.87
N LEU A 143 -5.55 -5.46 -8.40
CA LEU A 143 -4.48 -6.33 -7.97
C LEU A 143 -3.24 -6.06 -8.84
N TYR A 144 -2.19 -5.55 -8.22
CA TYR A 144 -0.92 -5.24 -8.86
C TYR A 144 0.10 -6.32 -8.53
N LEU A 145 0.79 -6.82 -9.54
CA LEU A 145 1.91 -7.73 -9.39
C LEU A 145 3.21 -6.98 -9.73
N PHE A 146 3.91 -6.50 -8.71
CA PHE A 146 5.20 -5.85 -8.87
C PHE A 146 6.34 -6.87 -8.91
N PRO A 147 7.46 -6.58 -9.59
CA PRO A 147 8.67 -7.36 -9.41
C PRO A 147 9.17 -7.19 -7.98
N ASN A 148 9.52 -8.31 -7.33
CA ASN A 148 10.15 -8.24 -6.01
C ASN A 148 11.59 -7.73 -6.17
N GLN A 149 11.96 -6.73 -5.39
CA GLN A 149 13.29 -6.13 -5.38
C GLN A 149 13.84 -6.07 -3.97
N ASP A 150 15.13 -6.33 -3.85
CA ASP A 150 15.87 -6.23 -2.60
C ASP A 150 16.42 -4.82 -2.42
N PHE A 151 16.02 -4.16 -1.32
CA PHE A 151 16.46 -2.81 -0.95
C PHE A 151 17.38 -2.77 0.27
N ARG A 152 17.98 -3.92 0.68
CA ARG A 152 18.75 -4.04 1.92
C ARG A 152 20.08 -3.29 1.95
N GLU A 153 20.48 -2.60 0.89
CA GLU A 153 21.74 -1.84 0.87
C GLU A 153 21.71 -0.64 1.80
N ARG A 154 20.58 0.05 1.88
CA ARG A 154 20.30 1.13 2.85
C ARG A 154 18.93 0.88 3.47
N SER A 155 18.71 1.48 4.62
CA SER A 155 17.41 1.39 5.28
C SER A 155 16.29 2.01 4.43
N GLU A 156 15.07 1.52 4.63
CA GLU A 156 13.87 2.16 4.12
C GLU A 156 13.53 3.38 5.00
N TYR A 157 13.02 4.44 4.38
CA TYR A 157 12.57 5.65 5.05
C TYR A 157 11.12 5.94 4.73
N ARG A 158 10.42 6.49 5.71
CA ARG A 158 9.06 7.03 5.53
C ARG A 158 9.09 8.54 5.62
N LEU A 159 8.69 9.19 4.54
CA LEU A 159 8.47 10.63 4.49
C LEU A 159 7.04 10.95 4.93
N SER A 160 6.86 11.88 5.85
CA SER A 160 5.58 12.53 6.07
C SER A 160 5.53 13.75 5.16
N VAL A 161 4.62 13.76 4.21
CA VAL A 161 4.48 14.84 3.22
C VAL A 161 3.14 15.53 3.42
N SER A 162 3.17 16.86 3.43
CA SER A 162 1.98 17.71 3.52
C SER A 162 2.07 18.80 2.47
N HIS A 163 1.04 18.94 1.63
CA HIS A 163 1.00 19.90 0.53
C HIS A 163 2.24 19.82 -0.40
N GLY A 164 2.75 18.62 -0.63
CA GLY A 164 3.93 18.38 -1.46
C GLY A 164 5.27 18.58 -0.74
N GLU A 165 5.29 19.06 0.49
CA GLU A 165 6.50 19.34 1.27
C GLU A 165 6.76 18.28 2.34
N ILE A 166 8.03 17.90 2.53
CA ILE A 166 8.44 17.00 3.61
C ILE A 166 8.28 17.70 4.95
N GLN A 167 7.48 17.12 5.84
CA GLN A 167 7.29 17.53 7.22
C GLN A 167 8.17 16.73 8.20
N GLY A 168 8.57 15.53 7.81
CA GLY A 168 9.39 14.64 8.63
C GLY A 168 9.88 13.43 7.86
N VAL A 169 10.99 12.89 8.33
CA VAL A 169 11.61 11.67 7.79
C VAL A 169 11.82 10.68 8.94
N ASN A 170 11.27 9.48 8.81
CA ASN A 170 11.44 8.40 9.77
C ASN A 170 12.17 7.24 9.10
N CYS A 171 13.18 6.69 9.77
CA CYS A 171 13.89 5.51 9.31
C CYS A 171 13.22 4.24 9.87
N TYR A 172 13.02 3.22 9.05
CA TYR A 172 12.57 1.89 9.49
C TYR A 172 13.70 1.03 10.08
N CYS A 173 14.93 1.57 10.09
CA CYS A 173 16.10 0.87 10.59
C CYS A 173 16.19 0.83 12.12
N SER A 174 17.03 -0.04 12.61
CA SER A 174 17.58 0.09 13.96
C SER A 174 18.39 1.40 14.03
N ARG A 175 18.48 2.02 15.24
CA ARG A 175 19.24 3.27 15.44
C ARG A 175 20.69 3.24 14.92
N ARG A 176 21.24 2.06 14.62
CA ARG A 176 22.60 1.88 14.11
C ARG A 176 22.79 2.26 12.65
N ASP A 177 21.70 2.28 11.87
CA ASP A 177 21.74 2.55 10.43
C ASP A 177 21.20 3.96 10.10
N TYR A 178 20.99 4.79 11.12
CA TYR A 178 20.57 6.17 10.97
C TYR A 178 21.79 7.06 10.70
N HIS A 179 21.83 7.67 9.53
CA HIS A 179 22.88 8.60 9.13
C HIS A 179 22.26 9.95 8.76
N GLU A 180 22.68 11.04 9.41
CA GLU A 180 22.18 12.39 9.12
C GLU A 180 22.42 12.79 7.65
N GLU A 181 23.53 12.37 7.07
CA GLU A 181 23.86 12.62 5.67
C GLU A 181 22.77 12.10 4.71
N TYR A 182 22.13 10.98 5.01
CA TYR A 182 21.05 10.45 4.19
C TYR A 182 19.78 11.29 4.26
N LEU A 183 19.54 12.00 5.35
CA LEU A 183 18.40 12.91 5.46
C LEU A 183 18.53 14.09 4.50
N GLU A 184 19.72 14.66 4.39
CA GLU A 184 19.97 15.76 3.47
C GLU A 184 19.92 15.29 2.00
N GLU A 185 20.46 14.09 1.71
CA GLU A 185 20.30 13.46 0.38
C GLU A 185 18.82 13.23 0.04
N ILE A 186 18.00 12.73 0.98
CA ILE A 186 16.57 12.50 0.79
C ILE A 186 15.82 13.81 0.52
N LYS A 187 16.09 14.85 1.31
CA LYS A 187 15.47 16.16 1.13
C LYS A 187 15.86 16.77 -0.22
N ALA A 188 17.14 16.69 -0.59
CA ALA A 188 17.62 17.17 -1.89
C ALA A 188 16.97 16.41 -3.04
N TRP A 189 16.88 15.06 -2.93
CA TRP A 189 16.19 14.24 -3.91
C TRP A 189 14.71 14.64 -4.07
N TRP A 190 13.99 14.79 -2.96
CA TRP A 190 12.57 15.18 -2.99
C TRP A 190 12.39 16.57 -3.62
N SER A 191 13.23 17.54 -3.23
CA SER A 191 13.18 18.91 -3.77
C SER A 191 13.57 18.99 -5.26
N SER A 192 14.22 17.97 -5.80
CA SER A 192 14.54 17.87 -7.23
C SER A 192 13.37 17.36 -8.07
N LEU A 193 12.32 16.84 -7.45
CA LEU A 193 11.12 16.42 -8.16
C LEU A 193 10.35 17.64 -8.65
N GLU A 194 9.73 17.50 -9.82
CA GLU A 194 8.82 18.54 -10.30
C GLU A 194 7.69 18.75 -9.27
N PRO A 195 7.34 20.03 -8.99
CA PRO A 195 6.18 20.30 -8.16
C PRO A 195 4.93 19.62 -8.75
N PHE A 196 4.17 18.92 -7.92
CA PHE A 196 2.92 18.32 -8.34
C PHE A 196 1.76 18.94 -7.56
N GLU A 197 0.69 19.21 -8.28
CA GLU A 197 -0.54 19.62 -7.62
C GLU A 197 -1.05 18.44 -6.80
N THR A 198 -1.05 18.61 -5.49
CA THR A 198 -1.69 17.65 -4.61
C THR A 198 -3.19 17.78 -4.79
N SER A 199 -3.85 16.74 -5.32
CA SER A 199 -5.31 16.70 -5.24
C SER A 199 -5.72 16.79 -3.77
N PRO A 200 -6.93 17.31 -3.45
CA PRO A 200 -7.42 17.39 -2.07
C PRO A 200 -7.30 16.08 -1.29
N ASN A 201 -7.32 14.95 -2.01
CA ASN A 201 -7.22 13.61 -1.42
C ASN A 201 -5.77 13.16 -1.15
N LEU A 202 -4.76 13.86 -1.69
CA LEU A 202 -3.34 13.53 -1.54
C LEU A 202 -2.57 14.62 -0.77
N THR A 203 -3.29 15.52 -0.09
CA THR A 203 -2.71 16.64 0.66
C THR A 203 -1.75 16.16 1.74
N HIS A 204 -2.09 15.08 2.43
CA HIS A 204 -1.31 14.49 3.51
C HIS A 204 -1.06 13.02 3.23
N ILE A 205 0.18 12.69 2.90
CA ILE A 205 0.58 11.33 2.57
C ILE A 205 1.86 10.91 3.33
N PHE A 206 2.01 9.62 3.50
CA PHE A 206 3.29 8.98 3.76
C PHE A 206 3.84 8.42 2.46
N VAL A 207 5.10 8.69 2.20
CA VAL A 207 5.82 8.12 1.05
C VAL A 207 6.95 7.25 1.60
N ASP A 208 6.86 5.96 1.35
CA ASP A 208 7.93 5.02 1.71
C ASP A 208 8.93 4.96 0.57
N ILE A 209 10.19 5.18 0.90
CA ILE A 209 11.29 5.22 -0.08
C ILE A 209 12.41 4.27 0.31
N ALA A 210 13.15 3.82 -0.70
CA ALA A 210 14.35 3.02 -0.52
C ALA A 210 15.45 3.46 -1.48
N TRP A 211 16.70 3.16 -1.15
CA TRP A 211 17.83 3.36 -2.06
C TRP A 211 17.86 2.27 -3.12
N CYS A 212 17.80 2.66 -4.38
CA CYS A 212 17.93 1.76 -5.51
C CYS A 212 19.38 1.80 -6.07
N LYS A 213 20.14 0.75 -5.82
CA LYS A 213 21.53 0.63 -6.28
C LYS A 213 21.67 0.77 -7.79
N ALA A 214 20.76 0.13 -8.53
CA ALA A 214 20.80 0.13 -9.99
C ALA A 214 20.59 1.54 -10.57
N ARG A 215 19.74 2.37 -9.93
CA ARG A 215 19.47 3.76 -10.32
C ARG A 215 20.39 4.76 -9.64
N ARG A 216 21.13 4.35 -8.61
CA ARG A 216 21.94 5.22 -7.74
C ARG A 216 21.12 6.43 -7.23
N ALA A 217 19.87 6.18 -6.87
CA ALA A 217 18.91 7.17 -6.41
C ALA A 217 17.89 6.56 -5.45
N TYR A 218 17.22 7.41 -4.68
CA TYR A 218 16.02 6.99 -3.95
C TYR A 218 14.88 6.71 -4.93
N VAL A 219 14.07 5.74 -4.57
CA VAL A 219 12.86 5.35 -5.32
C VAL A 219 11.70 5.18 -4.36
N ILE A 220 10.49 5.44 -4.84
CA ILE A 220 9.27 5.20 -4.08
C ILE A 220 8.95 3.71 -4.11
N ILE A 221 8.63 3.14 -2.95
CA ILE A 221 8.19 1.75 -2.81
C ILE A 221 6.73 1.64 -2.38
N ASP A 222 6.21 2.67 -1.70
CA ASP A 222 4.81 2.73 -1.30
C ASP A 222 4.34 4.16 -1.05
N VAL A 223 3.04 4.41 -1.20
CA VAL A 223 2.38 5.67 -0.81
C VAL A 223 1.14 5.32 -0.01
N ASN A 224 0.98 5.96 1.14
CA ASN A 224 -0.14 5.73 2.05
C ASN A 224 -0.74 7.08 2.50
N PRO A 225 -2.04 7.16 2.84
CA PRO A 225 -2.60 8.39 3.39
C PRO A 225 -2.05 8.64 4.81
N ASN A 226 -1.79 9.90 5.13
CA ASN A 226 -1.48 10.31 6.50
C ASN A 226 -2.76 10.70 7.24
N LEU A 227 -3.51 9.71 7.67
CA LEU A 227 -4.82 9.91 8.29
C LEU A 227 -4.76 10.74 9.59
N TYR A 228 -3.62 10.76 10.27
CA TYR A 228 -3.44 11.60 11.45
C TYR A 228 -3.52 13.09 11.11
N LEU A 229 -2.85 13.53 10.06
CA LEU A 229 -2.93 14.93 9.62
C LEU A 229 -4.28 15.26 8.99
N LEU A 230 -4.88 14.32 8.26
CA LEU A 230 -6.23 14.48 7.71
C LEU A 230 -7.28 14.69 8.81
N ASP A 231 -7.22 13.92 9.90
CA ASP A 231 -8.12 14.10 11.05
C ASP A 231 -7.95 15.49 11.67
N GLN A 232 -6.71 15.97 11.84
CA GLN A 232 -6.44 17.30 12.39
C GLN A 232 -7.00 18.42 11.51
N GLU A 233 -6.99 18.26 10.18
CA GLU A 233 -7.62 19.23 9.28
C GLU A 233 -9.14 19.26 9.44
N VAL A 234 -9.79 18.10 9.56
CA VAL A 234 -11.24 18.03 9.78
C VAL A 234 -11.61 18.71 11.09
N GLU A 235 -10.87 18.44 12.17
CA GLU A 235 -11.11 19.07 13.47
C GLU A 235 -10.96 20.61 13.40
N ARG A 236 -9.96 21.13 12.68
CA ARG A 236 -9.76 22.59 12.51
C ARG A 236 -10.86 23.28 11.70
N ARG A 237 -11.51 22.56 10.78
CA ARG A 237 -12.61 23.11 9.97
C ARG A 237 -13.94 23.13 10.71
N CYS A 238 -14.06 22.38 11.80
CA CYS A 238 -15.26 22.30 12.63
C CYS A 238 -15.27 23.31 13.81
N VAL A 239 -14.22 24.11 13.96
CA VAL A 239 -14.09 25.20 14.96
C VAL A 239 -14.20 26.53 14.25
#